data_2eda804413ce08fafe9f2c3dcdbd7075
#
_entry.id   2eda804413ce08fafe9f2c3dcdbd7075
#
_cell.length_a   1.000
_cell.length_b   1.000
_cell.length_c   1.000
_cell.angle_alpha   90.00
_cell.angle_beta   90.00
_cell.angle_gamma   90.00
#
_symmetry.space_group_name_H-M   'P 1'
#
loop_
_entity.id
_entity.type
_entity.pdbx_description
1 polymer ?
#
loop_
_entity_poly.entity_id
_entity_poly.type
_entity_poly.pdbx_seq_one_letter_code
_entity_poly.pdbx_strand_id
1 'polypeptide(L)'
;SGAIEAPGSVDQGTTRTDTMFLERQRGITIQTAVTSFQWHDCKVNIVDTPGHMDFLAEVYRSLAILDGAILVVSAKDGVQAQTRILFHALQVMKIPTVIFINKIDQDGIDLPGVYQSIRDKLSANMIIKQNVQLSPDISIMENMGLENWDTVIADCDELLEKYIAGEPMDKEELLREENRRIQSVSLFPVYHGSAKVNLGIRQLIEAVTDTFQSPTGQNSSELCGTVFKVEYANQSQRLAYLRLYSGTLHLRDSVALAGKEKLKITEMRIPSKGEIVRTEIAHAGEIVIVPCDSLRLNDVLGNKLLLPRETWSDNPLPLLRTTIAPEKPEQRERLLNALTEIAD
;
A
#
# COMPACT_ATOMS: atom_id res chain seq x y z
N SER A 1 -8.27 8.34 -13.13
CA SER A 1 -8.76 6.96 -13.33
C SER A 1 -10.22 6.91 -13.84
N GLY A 2 -11.01 7.97 -13.67
CA GLY A 2 -12.42 8.00 -14.06
C GLY A 2 -13.35 7.13 -13.19
N ALA A 3 -12.86 6.61 -12.08
CA ALA A 3 -13.65 5.77 -11.16
C ALA A 3 -14.68 6.59 -10.34
N ILE A 4 -14.47 7.90 -10.21
CA ILE A 4 -15.37 8.85 -9.55
C ILE A 4 -15.43 10.13 -10.36
N GLU A 5 -16.59 10.82 -10.34
CA GLU A 5 -16.79 12.10 -11.05
C GLU A 5 -16.09 13.27 -10.33
N ALA A 6 -16.06 13.24 -8.99
CA ALA A 6 -15.40 14.24 -8.16
C ALA A 6 -14.71 13.59 -6.95
N PRO A 7 -13.57 14.13 -6.48
CA PRO A 7 -12.92 13.64 -5.28
C PRO A 7 -13.82 13.82 -4.05
N GLY A 8 -13.91 12.79 -3.21
CA GLY A 8 -14.56 12.87 -1.91
C GLY A 8 -13.68 13.57 -0.87
N SER A 9 -14.26 13.96 0.26
CA SER A 9 -13.55 14.52 1.42
C SER A 9 -13.72 13.59 2.62
N VAL A 10 -12.62 13.24 3.27
CA VAL A 10 -12.62 12.43 4.50
C VAL A 10 -13.37 13.17 5.60
N ASP A 11 -13.12 14.48 5.75
CA ASP A 11 -13.77 15.31 6.77
C ASP A 11 -15.29 15.43 6.57
N GLN A 12 -15.76 15.27 5.34
CA GLN A 12 -17.19 15.30 5.00
C GLN A 12 -17.82 13.89 4.90
N GLY A 13 -17.04 12.83 5.11
CA GLY A 13 -17.49 11.45 5.00
C GLY A 13 -18.00 11.05 3.61
N THR A 14 -17.47 11.68 2.55
CA THR A 14 -17.90 11.47 1.16
C THR A 14 -16.90 10.64 0.35
N THR A 15 -15.84 10.12 1.00
CA THR A 15 -14.86 9.24 0.37
C THR A 15 -15.49 7.89 0.03
N ARG A 16 -15.10 7.32 -1.11
CA ARG A 16 -15.62 6.02 -1.58
C ARG A 16 -15.00 4.84 -0.83
N THR A 17 -13.81 5.03 -0.27
CA THR A 17 -13.08 4.02 0.50
C THR A 17 -13.62 3.87 1.92
N ASP A 18 -14.20 4.92 2.52
CA ASP A 18 -14.78 4.89 3.86
C ASP A 18 -16.22 4.33 3.81
N THR A 19 -16.35 3.03 3.97
CA THR A 19 -17.64 2.33 3.84
C THR A 19 -18.41 2.24 5.15
N MET A 20 -17.72 2.29 6.29
CA MET A 20 -18.32 2.17 7.62
C MET A 20 -18.97 3.49 8.07
N PHE A 21 -20.09 3.37 8.77
CA PHE A 21 -20.76 4.53 9.39
C PHE A 21 -19.83 5.30 10.34
N LEU A 22 -19.01 4.57 11.14
CA LEU A 22 -18.06 5.17 12.08
C LEU A 22 -16.93 5.93 11.38
N GLU A 23 -16.44 5.46 10.24
CA GLU A 23 -15.45 6.15 9.40
C GLU A 23 -15.97 7.50 8.96
N ARG A 24 -17.17 7.51 8.40
CA ARG A 24 -17.84 8.74 7.93
C ARG A 24 -18.16 9.70 9.07
N GLN A 25 -18.56 9.20 10.23
CA GLN A 25 -18.87 10.02 11.40
C GLN A 25 -17.62 10.65 12.00
N ARG A 26 -16.49 9.93 12.04
CA ARG A 26 -15.24 10.39 12.65
C ARG A 26 -14.28 11.06 11.67
N GLY A 27 -14.53 10.95 10.36
CA GLY A 27 -13.66 11.48 9.31
C GLY A 27 -12.28 10.82 9.28
N ILE A 28 -12.21 9.52 9.63
CA ILE A 28 -10.96 8.73 9.63
C ILE A 28 -11.22 7.35 9.05
N THR A 29 -10.28 6.82 8.27
CA THR A 29 -10.30 5.45 7.79
C THR A 29 -9.99 4.49 8.95
N ILE A 30 -10.82 3.48 9.16
CA ILE A 30 -10.68 2.47 10.22
C ILE A 30 -10.21 1.13 9.63
N GLN A 31 -10.79 0.71 8.51
CA GLN A 31 -10.46 -0.55 7.84
C GLN A 31 -9.75 -0.31 6.52
N THR A 32 -8.88 -1.23 6.17
CA THR A 32 -8.23 -1.26 4.85
C THR A 32 -9.27 -1.40 3.75
N ALA A 33 -9.25 -0.48 2.78
CA ALA A 33 -10.07 -0.54 1.58
C ALA A 33 -9.25 -0.94 0.37
N VAL A 34 -9.85 -1.71 -0.54
CA VAL A 34 -9.21 -2.16 -1.77
C VAL A 34 -9.96 -1.62 -2.96
N THR A 35 -9.26 -0.95 -3.86
CA THR A 35 -9.79 -0.50 -5.14
C THR A 35 -8.80 -0.76 -6.25
N SER A 36 -9.25 -0.77 -7.50
CA SER A 36 -8.35 -0.96 -8.64
C SER A 36 -8.72 -0.07 -9.82
N PHE A 37 -7.71 0.24 -10.62
CA PHE A 37 -7.88 0.93 -11.90
C PHE A 37 -6.84 0.45 -12.90
N GLN A 38 -7.09 0.73 -14.18
CA GLN A 38 -6.15 0.47 -15.25
C GLN A 38 -5.36 1.73 -15.56
N TRP A 39 -4.02 1.60 -15.65
CA TRP A 39 -3.13 2.65 -16.10
C TRP A 39 -2.21 2.07 -17.18
N HIS A 40 -2.37 2.53 -18.42
CA HIS A 40 -1.79 1.88 -19.60
C HIS A 40 -2.05 0.36 -19.57
N ASP A 41 -1.01 -0.45 -19.72
CA ASP A 41 -1.11 -1.91 -19.70
C ASP A 41 -1.00 -2.51 -18.29
N CYS A 42 -0.93 -1.67 -17.24
CA CYS A 42 -0.79 -2.09 -15.85
C CYS A 42 -2.11 -1.97 -15.09
N LYS A 43 -2.55 -3.06 -14.43
CA LYS A 43 -3.63 -3.04 -13.43
C LYS A 43 -3.06 -2.65 -12.08
N VAL A 44 -3.45 -1.49 -11.58
CA VAL A 44 -3.04 -0.99 -10.27
C VAL A 44 -4.10 -1.32 -9.23
N ASN A 45 -3.72 -2.06 -8.19
CA ASN A 45 -4.55 -2.30 -7.02
C ASN A 45 -4.08 -1.38 -5.90
N ILE A 46 -4.94 -0.49 -5.44
CA ILE A 46 -4.68 0.37 -4.28
C ILE A 46 -5.25 -0.29 -3.05
N VAL A 47 -4.41 -0.42 -2.04
CA VAL A 47 -4.76 -0.81 -0.69
C VAL A 47 -4.67 0.44 0.18
N ASP A 48 -5.82 1.07 0.44
CA ASP A 48 -5.92 2.26 1.27
C ASP A 48 -5.94 1.85 2.74
N THR A 49 -4.97 2.33 3.51
CA THR A 49 -4.75 1.91 4.90
C THR A 49 -5.11 3.03 5.87
N PRO A 50 -5.61 2.67 7.08
CA PRO A 50 -5.87 3.66 8.12
C PRO A 50 -4.64 4.50 8.44
N GLY A 51 -4.85 5.81 8.59
CA GLY A 51 -3.81 6.73 9.00
C GLY A 51 -3.67 6.87 10.52
N HIS A 52 -4.58 6.40 11.36
CA HIS A 52 -4.59 6.62 12.81
C HIS A 52 -3.82 5.53 13.57
N MET A 53 -3.12 5.94 14.64
CA MET A 53 -2.27 5.05 15.44
C MET A 53 -3.02 3.86 16.04
N ASP A 54 -4.29 4.02 16.40
CA ASP A 54 -5.11 2.96 16.98
C ASP A 54 -5.36 1.79 16.03
N PHE A 55 -5.17 2.00 14.73
CA PHE A 55 -5.41 1.01 13.67
C PHE A 55 -4.11 0.51 13.01
N LEU A 56 -2.97 0.67 13.63
CA LEU A 56 -1.67 0.20 13.10
C LEU A 56 -1.65 -1.30 12.81
N ALA A 57 -2.36 -2.11 13.58
CA ALA A 57 -2.45 -3.55 13.33
C ALA A 57 -3.04 -3.85 11.95
N GLU A 58 -4.05 -3.09 11.52
CA GLU A 58 -4.65 -3.19 10.20
C GLU A 58 -3.67 -2.80 9.09
N VAL A 59 -2.86 -1.76 9.33
CA VAL A 59 -1.80 -1.34 8.41
C VAL A 59 -0.77 -2.46 8.25
N TYR A 60 -0.24 -3.00 9.33
CA TYR A 60 0.78 -4.06 9.27
C TYR A 60 0.31 -5.31 8.52
N ARG A 61 -0.97 -5.70 8.67
CA ARG A 61 -1.55 -6.81 7.90
C ARG A 61 -1.51 -6.55 6.40
N SER A 62 -1.79 -5.31 6.01
CA SER A 62 -1.78 -4.91 4.60
C SER A 62 -0.36 -4.80 4.01
N LEU A 63 0.66 -4.44 4.82
CA LEU A 63 2.03 -4.28 4.32
C LEU A 63 2.60 -5.56 3.69
N ALA A 64 2.25 -6.73 4.23
CA ALA A 64 2.80 -8.01 3.76
C ALA A 64 2.49 -8.32 2.29
N ILE A 65 1.42 -7.72 1.75
CA ILE A 65 0.94 -8.01 0.39
C ILE A 65 1.31 -6.92 -0.64
N LEU A 66 1.97 -5.84 -0.22
CA LEU A 66 2.27 -4.71 -1.09
C LEU A 66 3.49 -4.95 -1.97
N ASP A 67 3.41 -4.54 -3.22
CA ASP A 67 4.54 -4.49 -4.16
C ASP A 67 5.37 -3.23 -3.95
N GLY A 68 4.75 -2.16 -3.46
CA GLY A 68 5.36 -0.89 -3.08
C GLY A 68 4.42 -0.02 -2.28
N ALA A 69 4.91 1.06 -1.71
CA ALA A 69 4.13 1.97 -0.88
C ALA A 69 4.28 3.43 -1.29
N ILE A 70 3.21 4.19 -1.18
CA ILE A 70 3.22 5.66 -1.25
C ILE A 70 3.10 6.17 0.19
N LEU A 71 4.17 6.74 0.71
CA LEU A 71 4.17 7.40 2.02
C LEU A 71 3.79 8.86 1.85
N VAL A 72 2.59 9.23 2.30
CA VAL A 72 2.07 10.58 2.16
C VAL A 72 2.51 11.46 3.32
N VAL A 73 3.14 12.60 3.01
CA VAL A 73 3.59 13.62 3.96
C VAL A 73 2.86 14.93 3.65
N SER A 74 2.29 15.58 4.64
CA SER A 74 1.68 16.90 4.46
C SER A 74 2.75 17.97 4.28
N ALA A 75 2.64 18.79 3.24
CA ALA A 75 3.56 19.92 3.03
C ALA A 75 3.50 20.96 4.16
N LYS A 76 2.36 21.05 4.85
CA LYS A 76 2.16 21.99 5.97
C LYS A 76 2.67 21.44 7.30
N ASP A 77 2.41 20.15 7.57
CA ASP A 77 2.67 19.56 8.88
C ASP A 77 4.03 18.83 8.93
N GLY A 78 4.62 18.53 7.77
CA GLY A 78 5.89 17.81 7.67
C GLY A 78 5.79 16.36 8.17
N VAL A 79 6.92 15.81 8.59
CA VAL A 79 7.02 14.44 9.11
C VAL A 79 6.51 14.37 10.55
N GLN A 80 5.43 13.63 10.76
CA GLN A 80 4.80 13.37 12.05
C GLN A 80 5.35 12.09 12.71
N ALA A 81 5.06 11.88 14.01
CA ALA A 81 5.50 10.68 14.72
C ALA A 81 5.04 9.38 14.05
N GLN A 82 3.81 9.37 13.58
CA GLN A 82 3.19 8.26 12.87
C GLN A 82 3.87 7.96 11.53
N THR A 83 4.22 9.00 10.76
CA THR A 83 4.97 8.86 9.51
C THR A 83 6.28 8.09 9.73
N ARG A 84 6.97 8.38 10.86
CA ARG A 84 8.21 7.68 11.23
C ARG A 84 8.00 6.20 11.51
N ILE A 85 6.92 5.86 12.24
CA ILE A 85 6.60 4.46 12.58
C ILE A 85 6.28 3.68 11.31
N LEU A 86 5.45 4.24 10.42
CA LEU A 86 5.10 3.62 9.14
C LEU A 86 6.33 3.46 8.23
N PHE A 87 7.16 4.49 8.14
CA PHE A 87 8.38 4.44 7.33
C PHE A 87 9.34 3.34 7.84
N HIS A 88 9.53 3.25 9.16
CA HIS A 88 10.35 2.19 9.75
C HIS A 88 9.79 0.79 9.44
N ALA A 89 8.48 0.61 9.52
CA ALA A 89 7.84 -0.66 9.15
C ALA A 89 8.09 -1.02 7.68
N LEU A 90 7.96 -0.05 6.76
CA LEU A 90 8.24 -0.24 5.33
C LEU A 90 9.68 -0.66 5.08
N GLN A 91 10.65 -0.04 5.79
CA GLN A 91 12.07 -0.40 5.70
C GLN A 91 12.34 -1.82 6.22
N VAL A 92 11.81 -2.18 7.40
CA VAL A 92 11.96 -3.52 8.00
C VAL A 92 11.41 -4.60 7.07
N MET A 93 10.24 -4.36 6.47
CA MET A 93 9.61 -5.28 5.53
C MET A 93 10.20 -5.21 4.11
N LYS A 94 11.18 -4.35 3.88
CA LYS A 94 11.82 -4.15 2.56
C LYS A 94 10.81 -3.84 1.46
N ILE A 95 9.89 -2.92 1.75
CA ILE A 95 8.87 -2.48 0.77
C ILE A 95 9.38 -1.22 0.07
N PRO A 96 9.60 -1.26 -1.26
CA PRO A 96 9.94 -0.08 -2.04
C PRO A 96 8.95 1.06 -1.78
N THR A 97 9.46 2.26 -1.51
CA THR A 97 8.61 3.35 -1.03
C THR A 97 8.88 4.64 -1.79
N VAL A 98 7.81 5.25 -2.30
CA VAL A 98 7.78 6.60 -2.85
C VAL A 98 7.21 7.54 -1.80
N ILE A 99 7.87 8.67 -1.56
CA ILE A 99 7.37 9.73 -0.67
C ILE A 99 6.58 10.73 -1.50
N PHE A 100 5.34 11.02 -1.11
CA PHE A 100 4.50 12.01 -1.76
C PHE A 100 4.19 13.17 -0.81
N ILE A 101 4.72 14.35 -1.13
CA ILE A 101 4.45 15.59 -0.39
C ILE A 101 3.14 16.18 -0.91
N ASN A 102 2.07 15.98 -0.14
CA ASN A 102 0.70 16.38 -0.48
C ASN A 102 0.34 17.76 0.10
N LYS A 103 -0.72 18.37 -0.40
CA LYS A 103 -1.28 19.65 0.04
C LYS A 103 -0.40 20.85 -0.27
N ILE A 104 0.37 20.83 -1.37
CA ILE A 104 1.19 21.98 -1.79
C ILE A 104 0.35 23.17 -2.27
N ASP A 105 -0.97 23.00 -2.38
CA ASP A 105 -1.96 24.04 -2.70
C ASP A 105 -2.32 24.95 -1.52
N GLN A 106 -1.80 24.66 -0.32
CA GLN A 106 -2.06 25.47 0.86
C GLN A 106 -1.08 26.66 0.96
N ASP A 107 -1.52 27.72 1.64
CA ASP A 107 -0.69 28.89 1.90
C ASP A 107 0.38 28.64 2.97
N GLY A 108 1.52 29.31 2.83
CA GLY A 108 2.59 29.29 3.82
C GLY A 108 3.40 28.01 3.86
N ILE A 109 3.49 27.30 2.73
CA ILE A 109 4.30 26.07 2.59
C ILE A 109 5.78 26.42 2.55
N ASP A 110 6.58 25.74 3.38
CA ASP A 110 8.04 25.73 3.40
C ASP A 110 8.58 24.37 2.93
N LEU A 111 8.73 24.19 1.62
CA LEU A 111 9.26 22.94 1.04
C LEU A 111 10.69 22.64 1.51
N PRO A 112 11.64 23.59 1.58
CA PRO A 112 12.96 23.34 2.15
C PRO A 112 12.91 22.77 3.57
N GLY A 113 12.06 23.32 4.44
CA GLY A 113 11.84 22.80 5.80
C GLY A 113 11.23 21.39 5.82
N VAL A 114 10.33 21.08 4.89
CA VAL A 114 9.78 19.72 4.73
C VAL A 114 10.86 18.75 4.27
N TYR A 115 11.71 19.11 3.30
CA TYR A 115 12.83 18.26 2.87
C TYR A 115 13.81 18.01 4.00
N GLN A 116 14.14 19.03 4.79
CA GLN A 116 15.00 18.85 5.95
C GLN A 116 14.36 17.92 6.98
N SER A 117 13.07 18.06 7.24
CA SER A 117 12.32 17.17 8.14
C SER A 117 12.32 15.70 7.65
N ILE A 118 12.26 15.46 6.33
CA ILE A 118 12.35 14.12 5.75
C ILE A 118 13.76 13.57 5.93
N ARG A 119 14.81 14.37 5.63
CA ARG A 119 16.21 13.93 5.79
C ARG A 119 16.53 13.54 7.22
N ASP A 120 16.12 14.37 8.18
CA ASP A 120 16.48 14.19 9.59
C ASP A 120 15.67 13.07 10.26
N LYS A 121 14.41 12.90 9.87
CA LYS A 121 13.48 12.03 10.60
C LYS A 121 13.17 10.71 9.89
N LEU A 122 13.38 10.61 8.59
CA LEU A 122 13.13 9.41 7.79
C LEU A 122 14.42 8.85 7.19
N SER A 123 14.96 9.53 6.18
CA SER A 123 16.19 9.11 5.52
C SER A 123 16.88 10.26 4.81
N ALA A 124 18.21 10.32 4.92
CA ALA A 124 19.04 11.23 4.13
C ALA A 124 19.08 10.84 2.64
N ASN A 125 18.90 9.55 2.35
CA ASN A 125 18.95 8.99 1.00
C ASN A 125 17.60 9.19 0.28
N MET A 126 17.32 10.43 -0.09
CA MET A 126 16.13 10.78 -0.87
C MET A 126 16.54 11.51 -2.16
N ILE A 127 15.77 11.30 -3.23
CA ILE A 127 15.92 11.98 -4.51
C ILE A 127 14.66 12.77 -4.85
N ILE A 128 14.80 14.08 -5.06
CA ILE A 128 13.69 14.96 -5.40
C ILE A 128 13.48 14.90 -6.91
N LYS A 129 12.38 14.28 -7.35
CA LYS A 129 12.09 14.04 -8.77
C LYS A 129 11.50 15.23 -9.50
N GLN A 130 11.10 16.28 -8.77
CA GLN A 130 10.37 17.40 -9.34
C GLN A 130 10.83 18.73 -8.75
N ASN A 131 10.90 19.75 -9.60
CA ASN A 131 11.02 21.15 -9.19
C ASN A 131 9.61 21.73 -9.03
N VAL A 132 9.34 22.35 -7.89
CA VAL A 132 8.03 22.92 -7.55
C VAL A 132 8.16 24.42 -7.39
N GLN A 133 7.35 25.17 -8.13
CA GLN A 133 7.15 26.61 -7.94
C GLN A 133 5.80 26.83 -7.29
N LEU A 134 5.77 27.52 -6.13
CA LEU A 134 4.56 27.74 -5.33
C LEU A 134 3.86 29.06 -5.62
N SER A 135 4.54 30.04 -6.25
CA SER A 135 4.00 31.39 -6.48
C SER A 135 4.55 31.99 -7.80
N PRO A 136 3.75 32.77 -8.56
CA PRO A 136 2.34 33.14 -8.34
C PRO A 136 1.35 31.97 -8.57
N ASP A 137 1.67 31.08 -9.53
CA ASP A 137 0.89 29.87 -9.82
C ASP A 137 1.71 28.64 -9.48
N ILE A 138 1.04 27.62 -8.93
CA ILE A 138 1.70 26.38 -8.58
C ILE A 138 2.01 25.59 -9.86
N SER A 139 3.28 25.31 -10.08
CA SER A 139 3.74 24.47 -11.18
C SER A 139 4.68 23.38 -10.71
N ILE A 140 4.62 22.22 -11.36
CA ILE A 140 5.46 21.06 -11.10
C ILE A 140 6.15 20.69 -12.42
N MET A 141 7.47 20.66 -12.41
CA MET A 141 8.30 20.25 -13.54
C MET A 141 9.22 19.10 -13.12
N GLU A 142 9.52 18.20 -14.03
CA GLU A 142 10.51 17.15 -13.77
C GLU A 142 11.89 17.76 -13.49
N ASN A 143 12.57 17.22 -12.48
CA ASN A 143 13.93 17.60 -12.16
C ASN A 143 14.92 16.72 -12.94
N MET A 144 15.43 17.25 -14.04
CA MET A 144 16.32 16.54 -14.98
C MET A 144 17.82 16.88 -14.77
N GLY A 145 18.15 17.73 -13.78
CA GLY A 145 19.52 18.18 -13.54
C GLY A 145 20.40 17.08 -12.93
N LEU A 146 21.70 17.08 -13.30
CA LEU A 146 22.69 16.16 -12.72
C LEU A 146 22.81 16.31 -11.20
N GLU A 147 22.62 17.51 -10.67
CA GLU A 147 22.64 17.81 -9.23
C GLU A 147 21.64 16.94 -8.44
N ASN A 148 20.58 16.48 -9.10
CA ASN A 148 19.59 15.61 -8.48
C ASN A 148 20.09 14.15 -8.32
N TRP A 149 21.16 13.78 -9.02
CA TRP A 149 21.72 12.42 -9.01
C TRP A 149 22.88 12.23 -8.03
N ASP A 150 23.30 13.29 -7.34
CA ASP A 150 24.42 13.22 -6.40
C ASP A 150 24.29 12.08 -5.40
N THR A 151 23.09 11.87 -4.86
CA THR A 151 22.82 10.78 -3.92
C THR A 151 22.97 9.39 -4.57
N VAL A 152 22.62 9.26 -5.86
CA VAL A 152 22.76 7.99 -6.61
C VAL A 152 24.23 7.73 -6.92
N ILE A 153 24.95 8.77 -7.37
CA ILE A 153 26.36 8.71 -7.78
C ILE A 153 27.25 8.40 -6.56
N ALA A 154 27.03 9.11 -5.44
CA ALA A 154 27.87 9.02 -4.25
C ALA A 154 27.93 7.61 -3.62
N ASP A 155 26.88 6.83 -3.76
CA ASP A 155 26.76 5.48 -3.17
C ASP A 155 27.04 4.36 -4.19
N CYS A 156 27.54 4.68 -5.40
CA CYS A 156 27.92 3.71 -6.43
C CYS A 156 29.34 3.97 -6.88
N ASP A 157 30.29 3.11 -6.50
CA ASP A 157 31.72 3.29 -6.78
C ASP A 157 31.98 3.50 -8.29
N GLU A 158 31.35 2.73 -9.17
CA GLU A 158 31.51 2.82 -10.62
C GLU A 158 31.06 4.18 -11.17
N LEU A 159 29.91 4.69 -10.71
CA LEU A 159 29.38 6.00 -11.11
C LEU A 159 30.21 7.13 -10.53
N LEU A 160 30.68 6.98 -9.30
CA LEU A 160 31.52 7.96 -8.62
C LEU A 160 32.89 8.10 -9.32
N GLU A 161 33.52 6.99 -9.71
CA GLU A 161 34.78 7.00 -10.47
C GLU A 161 34.62 7.74 -11.82
N LYS A 162 33.58 7.45 -12.58
CA LYS A 162 33.25 8.15 -13.84
C LYS A 162 33.02 9.65 -13.62
N TYR A 163 32.27 10.00 -12.57
CA TYR A 163 31.98 11.37 -12.23
C TYR A 163 33.28 12.18 -11.90
N ILE A 164 34.16 11.58 -11.08
CA ILE A 164 35.45 12.17 -10.72
C ILE A 164 36.38 12.28 -11.94
N ALA A 165 36.36 11.30 -12.83
CA ALA A 165 37.14 11.32 -14.09
C ALA A 165 36.61 12.32 -15.11
N GLY A 166 35.43 12.94 -14.87
CA GLY A 166 34.81 13.87 -15.83
C GLY A 166 34.25 13.18 -17.07
N GLU A 167 33.98 11.89 -16.98
CA GLU A 167 33.38 11.13 -18.07
C GLU A 167 31.87 11.44 -18.23
N PRO A 168 31.34 11.36 -19.46
CA PRO A 168 29.92 11.61 -19.66
C PRO A 168 29.08 10.55 -18.94
N MET A 169 28.08 11.00 -18.16
CA MET A 169 27.17 10.14 -17.43
C MET A 169 26.03 9.69 -18.34
N ASP A 170 25.82 8.37 -18.44
CA ASP A 170 24.71 7.82 -19.18
C ASP A 170 23.44 7.85 -18.32
N LYS A 171 22.37 8.46 -18.85
CA LYS A 171 21.08 8.58 -18.16
C LYS A 171 20.46 7.21 -17.87
N GLU A 172 20.61 6.24 -18.77
CA GLU A 172 20.06 4.89 -18.56
C GLU A 172 20.79 4.16 -17.43
N GLU A 173 22.09 4.38 -17.28
CA GLU A 173 22.90 3.83 -16.19
C GLU A 173 22.48 4.42 -14.84
N LEU A 174 22.28 5.73 -14.78
CA LEU A 174 21.76 6.41 -13.59
C LEU A 174 20.36 5.90 -13.20
N LEU A 175 19.45 5.77 -14.15
CA LEU A 175 18.09 5.25 -13.89
C LEU A 175 18.11 3.78 -13.44
N ARG A 176 19.00 2.96 -13.99
CA ARG A 176 19.14 1.56 -13.54
C ARG A 176 19.61 1.47 -12.10
N GLU A 177 20.61 2.27 -11.73
CA GLU A 177 21.10 2.30 -10.36
C GLU A 177 20.07 2.89 -9.39
N GLU A 178 19.37 3.96 -9.77
CA GLU A 178 18.25 4.51 -9.01
C GLU A 178 17.21 3.42 -8.72
N ASN A 179 16.72 2.72 -9.75
CA ASN A 179 15.74 1.66 -9.60
C ASN A 179 16.26 0.53 -8.71
N ARG A 180 17.50 0.09 -8.88
CA ARG A 180 18.13 -0.92 -8.03
C ARG A 180 18.07 -0.52 -6.56
N ARG A 181 18.38 0.73 -6.25
CA ARG A 181 18.41 1.26 -4.89
C ARG A 181 17.00 1.46 -4.31
N ILE A 182 16.03 1.84 -5.12
CA ILE A 182 14.62 1.90 -4.69
C ILE A 182 14.12 0.50 -4.34
N GLN A 183 14.40 -0.51 -5.19
CA GLN A 183 14.01 -1.89 -4.92
C GLN A 183 14.69 -2.48 -3.67
N SER A 184 15.93 -2.08 -3.39
CA SER A 184 16.64 -2.47 -2.16
C SER A 184 16.28 -1.63 -0.92
N VAL A 185 15.33 -0.69 -1.05
CA VAL A 185 14.87 0.22 0.01
C VAL A 185 16.01 1.05 0.61
N SER A 186 16.98 1.42 -0.21
CA SER A 186 18.12 2.27 0.15
C SER A 186 18.03 3.70 -0.42
N LEU A 187 17.05 3.96 -1.30
CA LEU A 187 16.78 5.27 -1.89
C LEU A 187 15.27 5.52 -1.97
N PHE A 188 14.84 6.75 -1.70
CA PHE A 188 13.43 7.12 -1.60
C PHE A 188 13.13 8.30 -2.55
N PRO A 189 12.44 8.07 -3.68
CA PRO A 189 12.03 9.15 -4.57
C PRO A 189 10.92 10.00 -3.94
N VAL A 190 11.03 11.32 -4.10
CA VAL A 190 10.10 12.31 -3.55
C VAL A 190 9.37 13.00 -4.69
N TYR A 191 8.05 12.94 -4.63
CA TYR A 191 7.12 13.59 -5.54
C TYR A 191 6.23 14.58 -4.78
N HIS A 192 5.64 15.52 -5.50
CA HIS A 192 4.84 16.59 -4.94
C HIS A 192 3.48 16.67 -5.60
N GLY A 193 2.51 17.19 -4.87
CA GLY A 193 1.21 17.47 -5.45
C GLY A 193 0.16 17.90 -4.46
N SER A 194 -1.05 17.98 -4.97
CA SER A 194 -2.26 18.17 -4.19
C SER A 194 -3.36 17.25 -4.70
N ALA A 195 -3.75 16.31 -3.86
CA ALA A 195 -4.86 15.39 -4.17
C ALA A 195 -6.19 16.17 -4.33
N LYS A 196 -6.34 17.28 -3.60
CA LYS A 196 -7.55 18.09 -3.64
C LYS A 196 -7.81 18.73 -5.02
N VAL A 197 -6.77 19.25 -5.64
CA VAL A 197 -6.83 19.91 -6.96
C VAL A 197 -6.29 19.05 -8.09
N ASN A 198 -6.03 17.78 -7.82
CA ASN A 198 -5.52 16.77 -8.79
C ASN A 198 -4.19 17.17 -9.43
N LEU A 199 -3.33 17.90 -8.72
CA LEU A 199 -2.02 18.34 -9.18
C LEU A 199 -0.95 17.29 -8.79
N GLY A 200 -0.06 16.91 -9.72
CA GLY A 200 1.03 15.96 -9.48
C GLY A 200 0.60 14.48 -9.39
N ILE A 201 -0.71 14.19 -9.43
CA ILE A 201 -1.23 12.82 -9.28
C ILE A 201 -0.88 11.95 -10.48
N ARG A 202 -0.92 12.49 -11.69
CA ARG A 202 -0.53 11.74 -12.89
C ARG A 202 0.93 11.29 -12.80
N GLN A 203 1.84 12.20 -12.47
CA GLN A 203 3.26 11.90 -12.32
C GLN A 203 3.52 10.88 -11.22
N LEU A 204 2.75 10.95 -10.11
CA LEU A 204 2.83 9.95 -9.05
C LEU A 204 2.41 8.55 -9.54
N ILE A 205 1.32 8.45 -10.32
CA ILE A 205 0.87 7.16 -10.86
C ILE A 205 1.90 6.60 -11.84
N GLU A 206 2.45 7.42 -12.74
CA GLU A 206 3.53 7.05 -13.65
C GLU A 206 4.73 6.54 -12.87
N ALA A 207 5.18 7.27 -11.84
CA ALA A 207 6.29 6.86 -10.98
C ALA A 207 6.04 5.50 -10.31
N VAL A 208 4.83 5.25 -9.82
CA VAL A 208 4.44 3.98 -9.17
C VAL A 208 4.50 2.82 -10.15
N THR A 209 3.94 3.00 -11.36
CA THR A 209 3.90 1.93 -12.37
C THR A 209 5.27 1.63 -12.98
N ASP A 210 6.13 2.63 -13.06
CA ASP A 210 7.49 2.47 -13.60
C ASP A 210 8.47 1.90 -12.55
N THR A 211 8.25 2.23 -11.26
CA THR A 211 9.17 1.87 -10.19
C THR A 211 8.82 0.54 -9.55
N PHE A 212 7.55 0.29 -9.22
CA PHE A 212 7.19 -0.89 -8.45
C PHE A 212 7.04 -2.14 -9.32
N GLN A 213 7.80 -3.17 -8.96
CA GLN A 213 7.74 -4.46 -9.63
C GLN A 213 6.94 -5.43 -8.76
N SER A 214 5.92 -6.04 -9.34
CA SER A 214 5.19 -7.09 -8.63
C SER A 214 6.07 -8.34 -8.50
N PRO A 215 6.28 -8.89 -7.30
CA PRO A 215 7.03 -10.13 -7.09
C PRO A 215 6.19 -11.36 -7.46
N THR A 216 5.43 -11.27 -8.54
CA THR A 216 4.67 -12.42 -9.04
C THR A 216 5.62 -13.43 -9.63
N GLY A 217 5.50 -14.67 -9.18
CA GLY A 217 6.28 -15.82 -9.69
C GLY A 217 5.90 -16.09 -11.15
N GLN A 218 6.56 -15.38 -12.04
CA GLN A 218 6.26 -15.30 -13.47
C GLN A 218 6.31 -16.65 -14.21
N ASN A 219 6.83 -17.72 -13.57
CA ASN A 219 7.04 -19.02 -14.22
C ASN A 219 6.48 -20.22 -13.46
N SER A 220 5.78 -20.04 -12.33
CA SER A 220 5.17 -21.16 -11.62
C SER A 220 3.72 -21.33 -12.04
N SER A 221 3.37 -22.51 -12.51
CA SER A 221 1.97 -22.92 -12.74
C SER A 221 1.25 -23.23 -11.41
N GLU A 222 2.00 -23.39 -10.32
CA GLU A 222 1.45 -23.70 -9.01
C GLU A 222 0.82 -22.47 -8.38
N LEU A 223 -0.38 -22.66 -7.84
CA LEU A 223 -1.10 -21.60 -7.14
C LEU A 223 -0.41 -21.26 -5.82
N CYS A 224 -0.22 -19.97 -5.60
CA CYS A 224 0.13 -19.40 -4.31
C CYS A 224 -0.63 -18.10 -4.08
N GLY A 225 -1.31 -18.01 -2.94
CA GLY A 225 -2.00 -16.80 -2.50
C GLY A 225 -2.13 -16.76 -0.98
N THR A 226 -2.33 -15.58 -0.42
CA THR A 226 -2.55 -15.39 1.02
C THR A 226 -3.76 -14.52 1.31
N VAL A 227 -4.44 -14.83 2.41
CA VAL A 227 -5.54 -14.02 2.94
C VAL A 227 -4.96 -12.89 3.78
N PHE A 228 -5.21 -11.64 3.40
CA PHE A 228 -4.71 -10.46 4.12
C PHE A 228 -5.80 -9.64 4.81
N LYS A 229 -7.06 -9.82 4.41
CA LYS A 229 -8.21 -9.13 5.00
C LYS A 229 -9.41 -10.05 5.03
N VAL A 230 -10.20 -9.95 6.10
CA VAL A 230 -11.50 -10.58 6.23
C VAL A 230 -12.51 -9.52 6.66
N GLU A 231 -13.68 -9.50 6.03
CA GLU A 231 -14.79 -8.63 6.40
C GLU A 231 -16.14 -9.35 6.29
N TYR A 232 -17.17 -8.80 6.90
CA TYR A 232 -18.53 -9.30 6.82
C TYR A 232 -19.36 -8.40 5.90
N ALA A 233 -19.83 -8.93 4.77
CA ALA A 233 -20.65 -8.18 3.81
C ALA A 233 -22.04 -7.84 4.38
N ASN A 234 -22.58 -8.68 5.26
CA ASN A 234 -23.81 -8.55 6.03
C ASN A 234 -23.63 -9.43 7.26
N GLN A 235 -24.58 -9.43 8.20
CA GLN A 235 -24.48 -10.20 9.45
C GLN A 235 -24.19 -11.72 9.30
N SER A 236 -24.11 -12.24 8.07
CA SER A 236 -23.96 -13.69 7.82
C SER A 236 -22.97 -14.09 6.72
N GLN A 237 -22.43 -13.18 5.92
CA GLN A 237 -21.53 -13.55 4.83
C GLN A 237 -20.12 -12.99 5.05
N ARG A 238 -19.19 -13.90 5.30
CA ARG A 238 -17.76 -13.59 5.43
C ARG A 238 -17.09 -13.53 4.06
N LEU A 239 -16.31 -12.47 3.83
CA LEU A 239 -15.54 -12.23 2.62
C LEU A 239 -14.05 -12.25 2.96
N ALA A 240 -13.31 -13.16 2.35
CA ALA A 240 -11.86 -13.22 2.47
C ALA A 240 -11.20 -12.56 1.23
N TYR A 241 -10.29 -11.62 1.48
CA TYR A 241 -9.49 -10.95 0.45
C TYR A 241 -8.14 -11.65 0.35
N LEU A 242 -7.82 -12.12 -0.84
CA LEU A 242 -6.62 -12.88 -1.17
C LEU A 242 -5.75 -12.11 -2.15
N ARG A 243 -4.44 -12.08 -1.91
CA ARG A 243 -3.44 -11.71 -2.91
C ARG A 243 -2.91 -12.97 -3.57
N LEU A 244 -2.99 -13.07 -4.89
CA LEU A 244 -2.38 -14.17 -5.65
C LEU A 244 -0.96 -13.76 -6.09
N TYR A 245 0.03 -14.62 -5.82
CA TYR A 245 1.44 -14.40 -6.17
C TYR A 245 1.89 -15.25 -7.36
N SER A 246 1.30 -16.44 -7.54
CA SER A 246 1.61 -17.32 -8.65
C SER A 246 0.40 -18.19 -9.03
N GLY A 247 0.45 -18.74 -10.24
CA GLY A 247 -0.60 -19.59 -10.79
C GLY A 247 -1.88 -18.83 -11.15
N THR A 248 -2.92 -19.61 -11.37
CA THR A 248 -4.26 -19.14 -11.76
C THR A 248 -5.29 -19.84 -10.89
N LEU A 249 -6.25 -19.10 -10.39
CA LEU A 249 -7.37 -19.61 -9.61
C LEU A 249 -8.64 -19.59 -10.47
N HIS A 250 -9.31 -20.75 -10.60
CA HIS A 250 -10.54 -20.87 -11.35
C HIS A 250 -11.73 -21.10 -10.42
N LEU A 251 -12.88 -20.67 -10.87
CA LEU A 251 -14.16 -21.00 -10.24
C LEU A 251 -14.32 -22.52 -10.23
N ARG A 252 -14.74 -23.08 -9.09
CA ARG A 252 -14.90 -24.51 -8.78
C ARG A 252 -13.60 -25.27 -8.52
N ASP A 253 -12.44 -24.61 -8.52
CA ASP A 253 -11.21 -25.26 -8.09
C ASP A 253 -11.31 -25.78 -6.65
N SER A 254 -10.57 -26.87 -6.41
CA SER A 254 -10.37 -27.45 -5.07
C SER A 254 -8.92 -27.18 -4.66
N VAL A 255 -8.72 -26.13 -3.87
CA VAL A 255 -7.41 -25.60 -3.51
C VAL A 255 -6.94 -26.15 -2.17
N ALA A 256 -5.67 -26.52 -2.07
CA ALA A 256 -5.05 -26.92 -0.81
C ALA A 256 -4.88 -25.70 0.09
N LEU A 257 -5.27 -25.84 1.36
CA LEU A 257 -4.97 -24.91 2.44
C LEU A 257 -3.88 -25.51 3.30
N ALA A 258 -2.86 -24.74 3.65
CA ALA A 258 -1.76 -25.22 4.48
C ALA A 258 -2.29 -25.73 5.84
N GLY A 259 -2.16 -27.05 6.06
CA GLY A 259 -2.60 -27.67 7.33
C GLY A 259 -4.09 -27.87 7.52
N LYS A 260 -4.92 -27.64 6.48
CA LYS A 260 -6.39 -27.77 6.51
C LYS A 260 -6.91 -28.63 5.37
N GLU A 261 -8.21 -28.95 5.38
CA GLU A 261 -8.89 -29.58 4.26
C GLU A 261 -8.90 -28.69 3.01
N LYS A 262 -9.04 -29.32 1.84
CA LYS A 262 -9.13 -28.58 0.57
C LYS A 262 -10.37 -27.69 0.54
N LEU A 263 -10.15 -26.45 0.12
CA LEU A 263 -11.22 -25.47 -0.05
C LEU A 263 -11.76 -25.53 -1.48
N LYS A 264 -13.09 -25.64 -1.63
CA LYS A 264 -13.74 -25.50 -2.93
C LYS A 264 -14.17 -24.05 -3.15
N ILE A 265 -13.71 -23.47 -4.25
CA ILE A 265 -14.04 -22.09 -4.63
C ILE A 265 -15.40 -22.06 -5.31
N THR A 266 -16.40 -21.52 -4.65
CA THR A 266 -17.80 -21.49 -5.15
C THR A 266 -18.17 -20.16 -5.82
N GLU A 267 -17.53 -19.07 -5.42
CA GLU A 267 -17.71 -17.74 -5.97
C GLU A 267 -16.39 -16.97 -5.85
N MET A 268 -16.09 -16.15 -6.86
CA MET A 268 -14.96 -15.25 -6.87
C MET A 268 -15.37 -13.87 -7.37
N ARG A 269 -14.78 -12.84 -6.77
CA ARG A 269 -14.93 -11.45 -7.19
C ARG A 269 -13.56 -10.79 -7.23
N ILE A 270 -13.41 -9.77 -8.08
CA ILE A 270 -12.18 -8.96 -8.15
C ILE A 270 -12.55 -7.48 -8.12
N PRO A 271 -11.69 -6.61 -7.55
CA PRO A 271 -11.83 -5.19 -7.71
C PRO A 271 -11.59 -4.80 -9.17
N SER A 272 -12.46 -3.99 -9.74
CA SER A 272 -12.35 -3.51 -11.12
C SER A 272 -12.99 -2.13 -11.26
N LYS A 273 -12.22 -1.13 -11.68
CA LYS A 273 -12.69 0.27 -11.92
C LYS A 273 -13.50 0.85 -10.76
N GLY A 274 -13.08 0.55 -9.52
CA GLY A 274 -13.75 1.03 -8.31
C GLY A 274 -15.02 0.26 -7.92
N GLU A 275 -15.32 -0.85 -8.57
CA GLU A 275 -16.41 -1.77 -8.24
C GLU A 275 -15.86 -3.17 -7.95
N ILE A 276 -16.66 -4.01 -7.31
CA ILE A 276 -16.35 -5.42 -7.10
C ILE A 276 -17.19 -6.24 -8.09
N VAL A 277 -16.51 -6.91 -9.01
CA VAL A 277 -17.16 -7.68 -10.09
C VAL A 277 -16.91 -9.17 -9.95
N ARG A 278 -17.87 -10.00 -10.34
CA ARG A 278 -17.69 -11.46 -10.38
C ARG A 278 -16.73 -11.86 -11.48
N THR A 279 -15.92 -12.87 -11.21
CA THR A 279 -15.00 -13.48 -12.19
C THR A 279 -15.01 -15.00 -12.10
N GLU A 280 -14.68 -15.66 -13.19
CA GLU A 280 -14.46 -17.11 -13.22
C GLU A 280 -13.00 -17.50 -13.14
N ILE A 281 -12.10 -16.54 -13.41
CA ILE A 281 -10.65 -16.74 -13.44
C ILE A 281 -9.98 -15.55 -12.76
N ALA A 282 -8.94 -15.84 -11.98
CA ALA A 282 -8.07 -14.82 -11.41
C ALA A 282 -6.60 -15.25 -11.53
N HIS A 283 -5.73 -14.29 -11.85
CA HIS A 283 -4.33 -14.51 -12.17
C HIS A 283 -3.38 -14.01 -11.07
N ALA A 284 -2.15 -14.49 -11.12
CA ALA A 284 -1.07 -13.93 -10.30
C ALA A 284 -1.02 -12.39 -10.41
N GLY A 285 -0.81 -11.71 -9.29
CA GLY A 285 -0.85 -10.25 -9.19
C GLY A 285 -2.22 -9.67 -8.85
N GLU A 286 -3.29 -10.45 -8.91
CA GLU A 286 -4.63 -9.95 -8.60
C GLU A 286 -5.00 -10.09 -7.11
N ILE A 287 -5.91 -9.23 -6.70
CA ILE A 287 -6.63 -9.37 -5.43
C ILE A 287 -7.97 -10.02 -5.74
N VAL A 288 -8.26 -11.12 -5.04
CA VAL A 288 -9.47 -11.91 -5.21
C VAL A 288 -10.27 -11.90 -3.91
N ILE A 289 -11.58 -11.75 -4.02
CA ILE A 289 -12.51 -11.78 -2.89
C ILE A 289 -13.33 -13.05 -3.00
N VAL A 290 -13.22 -13.89 -1.98
CA VAL A 290 -13.92 -15.18 -1.91
C VAL A 290 -14.87 -15.19 -0.72
N PRO A 291 -16.18 -15.37 -0.92
CA PRO A 291 -17.10 -15.64 0.16
C PRO A 291 -16.80 -17.02 0.78
N CYS A 292 -16.29 -17.03 2.02
CA CYS A 292 -15.92 -18.28 2.68
C CYS A 292 -15.76 -18.11 4.19
N ASP A 293 -16.46 -18.94 4.96
CA ASP A 293 -16.45 -18.90 6.43
C ASP A 293 -15.23 -19.61 7.05
N SER A 294 -14.57 -20.50 6.29
CA SER A 294 -13.42 -21.27 6.77
C SER A 294 -12.07 -20.58 6.62
N LEU A 295 -11.98 -19.54 5.78
CA LEU A 295 -10.75 -18.78 5.58
C LEU A 295 -10.50 -17.82 6.74
N ARG A 296 -9.24 -17.75 7.18
CA ARG A 296 -8.74 -16.86 8.24
C ARG A 296 -7.62 -16.00 7.73
N LEU A 297 -7.32 -14.93 8.44
CA LEU A 297 -6.15 -14.09 8.16
C LEU A 297 -4.88 -14.95 8.14
N ASN A 298 -3.99 -14.64 7.21
CA ASN A 298 -2.72 -15.35 6.97
C ASN A 298 -2.87 -16.80 6.45
N ASP A 299 -4.09 -17.27 6.16
CA ASP A 299 -4.24 -18.55 5.46
C ASP A 299 -3.57 -18.47 4.09
N VAL A 300 -2.85 -19.53 3.74
CA VAL A 300 -2.14 -19.65 2.46
C VAL A 300 -2.84 -20.69 1.60
N LEU A 301 -3.21 -20.28 0.40
CA LEU A 301 -3.79 -21.13 -0.64
C LEU A 301 -2.66 -21.62 -1.56
N GLY A 302 -2.61 -22.94 -1.77
CA GLY A 302 -1.61 -23.57 -2.65
C GLY A 302 -0.25 -23.74 -1.99
N ASN A 303 0.83 -23.46 -2.72
CA ASN A 303 2.20 -23.73 -2.28
C ASN A 303 2.78 -22.57 -1.47
N LYS A 304 2.90 -22.74 -0.15
CA LYS A 304 3.45 -21.74 0.79
C LYS A 304 4.90 -21.34 0.48
N LEU A 305 5.69 -22.22 -0.15
CA LEU A 305 7.09 -21.93 -0.46
C LEU A 305 7.27 -20.85 -1.55
N LEU A 306 6.20 -20.52 -2.25
CA LEU A 306 6.18 -19.48 -3.30
C LEU A 306 5.77 -18.10 -2.76
N LEU A 307 5.55 -17.94 -1.45
CA LEU A 307 5.30 -16.62 -0.87
C LEU A 307 6.56 -15.76 -0.96
N PRO A 308 6.47 -14.55 -1.51
CA PRO A 308 7.63 -13.67 -1.69
C PRO A 308 8.17 -13.09 -0.38
N ARG A 309 7.33 -13.05 0.66
CA ARG A 309 7.67 -12.56 2.00
C ARG A 309 6.95 -13.41 3.04
N GLU A 310 7.57 -13.54 4.21
CA GLU A 310 6.85 -14.09 5.36
C GLU A 310 5.72 -13.14 5.76
N THR A 311 4.58 -13.71 6.10
CA THR A 311 3.48 -12.93 6.67
C THR A 311 3.91 -12.36 8.00
N TRP A 312 3.60 -11.07 8.24
CA TRP A 312 3.93 -10.42 9.51
C TRP A 312 3.26 -11.18 10.66
N SER A 313 4.06 -11.86 11.49
CA SER A 313 3.58 -12.62 12.64
C SER A 313 3.52 -11.79 13.93
N ASP A 314 4.28 -10.71 14.00
CA ASP A 314 4.38 -9.88 15.19
C ASP A 314 3.32 -8.77 15.15
N ASN A 315 2.12 -9.08 15.61
CA ASN A 315 1.17 -8.03 15.94
C ASN A 315 1.80 -7.12 17.00
N PRO A 316 1.75 -5.78 16.83
CA PRO A 316 2.22 -4.88 17.88
C PRO A 316 1.53 -5.24 19.19
N LEU A 317 2.30 -5.31 20.27
CA LEU A 317 1.76 -5.59 21.60
C LEU A 317 0.65 -4.57 21.90
N PRO A 318 -0.52 -5.01 22.36
CA PRO A 318 -1.62 -4.09 22.67
C PRO A 318 -1.21 -3.15 23.78
N LEU A 319 -1.28 -1.85 23.50
CA LEU A 319 -0.97 -0.78 24.46
C LEU A 319 -2.03 -0.66 25.56
N LEU A 320 -3.26 -1.03 25.25
CA LEU A 320 -4.39 -0.98 26.16
C LEU A 320 -5.06 -2.36 26.24
N ARG A 321 -5.46 -2.74 27.43
CA ARG A 321 -6.23 -3.95 27.70
C ARG A 321 -7.51 -3.56 28.42
N THR A 322 -8.61 -4.18 28.04
CA THR A 322 -9.89 -4.04 28.72
C THR A 322 -10.50 -5.40 28.98
N THR A 323 -11.41 -5.49 29.92
CA THR A 323 -12.19 -6.70 30.18
C THR A 323 -13.60 -6.43 29.74
N ILE A 324 -14.14 -7.33 28.92
CA ILE A 324 -15.53 -7.30 28.50
C ILE A 324 -16.26 -8.43 29.20
N ALA A 325 -17.37 -8.11 29.85
CA ALA A 325 -18.23 -9.09 30.51
C ALA A 325 -19.67 -8.97 29.98
N PRO A 326 -20.41 -10.09 29.86
CA PRO A 326 -21.81 -10.03 29.49
C PRO A 326 -22.63 -9.41 30.62
N GLU A 327 -23.69 -8.69 30.30
CA GLU A 327 -24.61 -8.15 31.29
C GLU A 327 -25.33 -9.30 32.09
N LYS A 328 -25.60 -10.43 31.43
CA LYS A 328 -26.20 -11.60 32.04
C LYS A 328 -25.35 -12.84 31.76
N PRO A 329 -25.18 -13.76 32.75
CA PRO A 329 -24.38 -14.98 32.58
C PRO A 329 -24.77 -15.83 31.37
N GLU A 330 -26.05 -15.86 31.04
CA GLU A 330 -26.61 -16.60 29.90
C GLU A 330 -26.13 -16.07 28.51
N GLN A 331 -25.65 -14.85 28.46
CA GLN A 331 -25.14 -14.22 27.23
C GLN A 331 -23.64 -14.51 26.98
N ARG A 332 -22.99 -15.28 27.85
CA ARG A 332 -21.54 -15.56 27.77
C ARG A 332 -21.14 -16.21 26.45
N GLU A 333 -21.90 -17.19 25.98
CA GLU A 333 -21.62 -17.87 24.73
C GLU A 333 -21.78 -16.93 23.52
N ARG A 334 -22.84 -16.12 23.53
CA ARG A 334 -23.08 -15.12 22.49
C ARG A 334 -21.98 -14.06 22.46
N LEU A 335 -21.49 -13.58 23.62
CA LEU A 335 -20.39 -12.67 23.74
C LEU A 335 -19.09 -13.30 23.21
N LEU A 336 -18.80 -14.55 23.57
CA LEU A 336 -17.63 -15.28 23.13
C LEU A 336 -17.62 -15.42 21.60
N ASN A 337 -18.76 -15.80 21.00
CA ASN A 337 -18.89 -15.91 19.56
C ASN A 337 -18.66 -14.57 18.86
N ALA A 338 -19.27 -13.48 19.37
CA ALA A 338 -19.05 -12.14 18.82
C ALA A 338 -17.58 -11.66 18.95
N LEU A 339 -16.91 -11.96 20.06
CA LEU A 339 -15.49 -11.65 20.24
C LEU A 339 -14.59 -12.47 19.31
N THR A 340 -14.94 -13.74 19.07
CA THR A 340 -14.21 -14.58 18.11
C THR A 340 -14.38 -14.06 16.69
N GLU A 341 -15.58 -13.63 16.32
CA GLU A 341 -15.84 -13.00 15.01
C GLU A 341 -15.04 -11.71 14.80
N ILE A 342 -14.85 -10.92 15.86
CA ILE A 342 -14.05 -9.66 15.80
C ILE A 342 -12.54 -9.96 15.78
N ALA A 343 -12.10 -11.05 16.42
CA ALA A 343 -10.68 -11.41 16.53
C ALA A 343 -10.11 -12.03 15.24
N ASP A 344 -10.96 -12.55 14.39
CA ASP A 344 -10.63 -13.10 13.07
C ASP A 344 -10.51 -12.01 12.00
#